data_e8180b5d1b318fe5fda93c18f352af52
#
_entry.id   e8180b5d1b318fe5fda93c18f352af52
#
_cell.length_a   1.000
_cell.length_b   1.000
_cell.length_c   1.000
_cell.angle_alpha   90.00
_cell.angle_beta   90.00
_cell.angle_gamma   90.00
#
_symmetry.space_group_name_H-M   'P 1'
#
loop_
_entity.id
_entity.type
_entity.pdbx_description
1 polymer ?
#
loop_
_entity_poly.entity_id
_entity_poly.type
_entity_poly.pdbx_seq_one_letter_code
_entity_poly.pdbx_strand_id
1 'polypeptide(L)'
;MLEPGTLLSSRYRIQSILGQGGMGAVYLATMEALGGKKVAVKEMELKGFSREELDQAVKQFNKEASFLANLDHPNLVQVTDFFIEGDKHYLVMAYVQGQTLQEKLRAHGKPFTWDMLKPYAEPLVDVLHYLHTQDPPILFRDLKPSNIMIEESGRLRLIDFGIARTAQAGDKTSTFLQGTGTSGFSPIEQYGGAQSTDQRSDIYALGATLYYILTGKIPPDAVARISQNKALVPPSQLQPDLPPGVDDLLVKALGLRQPDRQNSMAEF
;
A
#
# COMPACT_ATOMS: atom_id res chain seq x y z
N MET A 1 -20.31 -6.00 -8.64
CA MET A 1 -19.11 -6.78 -9.05
C MET A 1 -19.26 -7.13 -10.51
N LEU A 2 -18.14 -7.17 -11.23
CA LEU A 2 -18.14 -7.56 -12.65
C LEU A 2 -18.13 -9.09 -12.76
N GLU A 3 -18.91 -9.59 -13.71
CA GLU A 3 -18.97 -11.04 -14.01
C GLU A 3 -17.81 -11.44 -14.92
N PRO A 4 -17.28 -12.67 -14.81
CA PRO A 4 -16.35 -13.22 -15.78
C PRO A 4 -16.91 -13.13 -17.22
N GLY A 5 -16.06 -12.74 -18.17
CA GLY A 5 -16.46 -12.47 -19.56
C GLY A 5 -16.85 -11.03 -19.83
N THR A 6 -17.11 -10.17 -18.81
CA THR A 6 -17.35 -8.73 -19.00
C THR A 6 -16.17 -8.08 -19.72
N LEU A 7 -16.46 -7.29 -20.76
CA LEU A 7 -15.45 -6.57 -21.54
C LEU A 7 -15.47 -5.09 -21.13
N LEU A 8 -14.42 -4.63 -20.47
CA LEU A 8 -14.24 -3.23 -20.08
C LEU A 8 -13.46 -2.45 -21.15
N SER A 9 -13.91 -1.24 -21.43
CA SER A 9 -13.30 -0.32 -22.39
C SER A 9 -12.99 -0.98 -23.74
N SER A 10 -13.77 -2.00 -24.13
CA SER A 10 -13.54 -2.83 -25.34
C SER A 10 -12.14 -3.45 -25.44
N ARG A 11 -11.39 -3.54 -24.33
CA ARG A 11 -9.98 -3.97 -24.30
C ARG A 11 -9.67 -5.03 -23.25
N TYR A 12 -10.37 -5.04 -22.13
CA TYR A 12 -10.03 -5.86 -20.96
C TYR A 12 -11.16 -6.83 -20.64
N ARG A 13 -10.94 -8.11 -20.90
CA ARG A 13 -11.92 -9.15 -20.58
C ARG A 13 -11.68 -9.72 -19.18
N ILE A 14 -12.63 -9.51 -18.30
CA ILE A 14 -12.60 -10.00 -16.92
C ILE A 14 -12.56 -11.54 -16.92
N GLN A 15 -11.64 -12.11 -16.14
CA GLN A 15 -11.49 -13.56 -15.96
C GLN A 15 -12.00 -14.00 -14.58
N SER A 16 -11.55 -13.33 -13.53
CA SER A 16 -11.91 -13.64 -12.14
C SER A 16 -11.63 -12.46 -11.21
N ILE A 17 -12.13 -12.56 -9.99
CA ILE A 17 -11.80 -11.64 -8.92
C ILE A 17 -10.47 -12.09 -8.29
N LEU A 18 -9.52 -11.15 -8.13
CA LEU A 18 -8.27 -11.34 -7.39
C LEU A 18 -8.40 -10.93 -5.93
N GLY A 19 -9.21 -9.90 -5.65
CA GLY A 19 -9.43 -9.40 -4.30
C GLY A 19 -10.60 -8.43 -4.24
N GLN A 20 -11.16 -8.26 -3.05
CA GLN A 20 -12.24 -7.32 -2.78
C GLN A 20 -11.97 -6.62 -1.43
N GLY A 21 -12.22 -5.33 -1.37
CA GLY A 21 -12.06 -4.51 -0.18
C GLY A 21 -13.04 -3.36 -0.12
N GLY A 22 -12.93 -2.54 0.91
CA GLY A 22 -13.84 -1.40 1.12
C GLY A 22 -13.76 -0.29 0.06
N MET A 23 -12.72 -0.30 -0.77
CA MET A 23 -12.49 0.70 -1.83
C MET A 23 -12.79 0.19 -3.23
N GLY A 24 -13.27 -1.05 -3.38
CA GLY A 24 -13.58 -1.67 -4.67
C GLY A 24 -13.06 -3.08 -4.80
N ALA A 25 -12.94 -3.55 -6.03
CA ALA A 25 -12.48 -4.89 -6.35
C ALA A 25 -11.29 -4.86 -7.32
N VAL A 26 -10.46 -5.88 -7.24
CA VAL A 26 -9.36 -6.12 -8.19
C VAL A 26 -9.67 -7.38 -8.97
N TYR A 27 -9.60 -7.28 -10.28
CA TYR A 27 -9.92 -8.38 -11.20
C TYR A 27 -8.69 -8.81 -11.98
N LEU A 28 -8.56 -10.12 -12.21
CA LEU A 28 -7.74 -10.63 -13.29
C LEU A 28 -8.48 -10.39 -14.61
N ALA A 29 -7.81 -9.78 -15.56
CA ALA A 29 -8.33 -9.59 -16.91
C ALA A 29 -7.28 -9.98 -17.97
N THR A 30 -7.73 -10.16 -19.21
CA THR A 30 -6.88 -10.35 -20.38
C THR A 30 -7.06 -9.19 -21.36
N MET A 31 -5.93 -8.72 -21.91
CA MET A 31 -5.92 -7.73 -23.00
C MET A 31 -6.07 -8.46 -24.34
N GLU A 32 -7.24 -8.34 -24.98
CA GLU A 32 -7.50 -9.04 -26.25
C GLU A 32 -6.56 -8.59 -27.36
N ALA A 33 -6.30 -7.29 -27.47
CA ALA A 33 -5.42 -6.69 -28.47
C ALA A 33 -3.94 -7.16 -28.36
N LEU A 34 -3.52 -7.69 -27.21
CA LEU A 34 -2.16 -8.19 -26.97
C LEU A 34 -2.13 -9.71 -26.76
N GLY A 35 -2.93 -10.46 -27.52
CA GLY A 35 -2.91 -11.92 -27.50
C GLY A 35 -3.30 -12.55 -26.16
N GLY A 36 -4.13 -11.89 -25.37
CA GLY A 36 -4.58 -12.38 -24.07
C GLY A 36 -3.59 -12.13 -22.93
N LYS A 37 -2.70 -11.13 -23.04
CA LYS A 37 -1.81 -10.74 -21.94
C LYS A 37 -2.61 -10.46 -20.67
N LYS A 38 -2.21 -11.13 -19.57
CA LYS A 38 -2.85 -10.95 -18.25
C LYS A 38 -2.51 -9.59 -17.65
N VAL A 39 -3.52 -8.94 -17.07
CA VAL A 39 -3.43 -7.68 -16.32
C VAL A 39 -4.28 -7.75 -15.06
N ALA A 40 -3.97 -6.94 -14.07
CA ALA A 40 -4.84 -6.68 -12.94
C ALA A 40 -5.61 -5.37 -13.18
N VAL A 41 -6.92 -5.41 -13.01
CA VAL A 41 -7.81 -4.24 -13.16
C VAL A 41 -8.42 -3.92 -11.81
N LYS A 42 -8.05 -2.79 -11.23
CA LYS A 42 -8.60 -2.28 -9.97
C LYS A 42 -9.77 -1.37 -10.26
N GLU A 43 -10.96 -1.76 -9.81
CA GLU A 43 -12.17 -0.96 -9.80
C GLU A 43 -12.17 -0.05 -8.57
N MET A 44 -12.49 1.21 -8.75
CA MET A 44 -12.64 2.18 -7.67
C MET A 44 -13.98 2.89 -7.79
N GLU A 45 -14.71 2.95 -6.69
CA GLU A 45 -15.98 3.68 -6.61
C GLU A 45 -15.77 4.99 -5.84
N LEU A 46 -16.16 6.10 -6.45
CA LEU A 46 -16.20 7.42 -5.81
C LEU A 46 -17.64 7.65 -5.34
N LYS A 47 -18.05 7.04 -4.20
CA LYS A 47 -19.39 7.21 -3.63
C LYS A 47 -19.42 8.36 -2.62
N GLY A 48 -20.56 9.06 -2.58
CA GLY A 48 -20.85 10.06 -1.53
C GLY A 48 -20.31 11.45 -1.81
N PHE A 49 -19.83 11.73 -3.03
CA PHE A 49 -19.37 13.05 -3.45
C PHE A 49 -20.49 13.86 -4.11
N SER A 50 -20.51 15.17 -3.88
CA SER A 50 -21.24 16.12 -4.72
C SER A 50 -20.66 16.12 -6.14
N ARG A 51 -21.37 16.70 -7.10
CA ARG A 51 -20.91 16.77 -8.49
C ARG A 51 -19.58 17.52 -8.65
N GLU A 52 -19.39 18.60 -7.88
CA GLU A 52 -18.15 19.40 -7.91
C GLU A 52 -16.98 18.65 -7.28
N GLU A 53 -17.21 17.95 -6.16
CA GLU A 53 -16.21 17.10 -5.51
C GLU A 53 -15.80 15.93 -6.40
N LEU A 54 -16.75 15.35 -7.14
CA LEU A 54 -16.50 14.27 -8.09
C LEU A 54 -15.59 14.74 -9.23
N ASP A 55 -15.84 15.90 -9.81
CA ASP A 55 -15.01 16.47 -10.89
C ASP A 55 -13.57 16.75 -10.40
N GLN A 56 -13.40 17.20 -9.16
CA GLN A 56 -12.09 17.40 -8.57
C GLN A 56 -11.39 16.06 -8.29
N ALA A 57 -12.11 15.07 -7.73
CA ALA A 57 -11.60 13.74 -7.47
C ALA A 57 -11.14 13.04 -8.77
N VAL A 58 -11.90 13.18 -9.86
CA VAL A 58 -11.53 12.64 -11.19
C VAL A 58 -10.26 13.29 -11.73
N LYS A 59 -10.15 14.63 -11.65
CA LYS A 59 -8.93 15.33 -12.09
C LYS A 59 -7.71 14.89 -11.30
N GLN A 60 -7.85 14.77 -9.99
CA GLN A 60 -6.78 14.31 -9.11
C GLN A 60 -6.39 12.85 -9.40
N PHE A 61 -7.38 11.96 -9.58
CA PHE A 61 -7.15 10.59 -9.98
C PHE A 61 -6.35 10.47 -11.28
N ASN A 62 -6.77 11.21 -12.33
CA ASN A 62 -6.09 11.21 -13.63
C ASN A 62 -4.65 11.71 -13.51
N LYS A 63 -4.42 12.77 -12.72
CA LYS A 63 -3.09 13.30 -12.47
C LYS A 63 -2.21 12.25 -11.77
N GLU A 64 -2.70 11.61 -10.73
CA GLU A 64 -1.95 10.59 -9.99
C GLU A 64 -1.70 9.33 -10.81
N ALA A 65 -2.71 8.83 -11.53
CA ALA A 65 -2.54 7.69 -12.42
C ALA A 65 -1.47 7.96 -13.50
N SER A 66 -1.45 9.20 -14.04
CA SER A 66 -0.42 9.61 -15.00
C SER A 66 0.98 9.63 -14.39
N PHE A 67 1.14 10.09 -13.13
CA PHE A 67 2.42 10.02 -12.44
C PHE A 67 2.87 8.57 -12.25
N LEU A 68 1.95 7.70 -11.77
CA LEU A 68 2.26 6.30 -11.53
C LEU A 68 2.62 5.53 -12.80
N ALA A 69 2.02 5.88 -13.94
CA ALA A 69 2.33 5.26 -15.23
C ALA A 69 3.76 5.55 -15.71
N ASN A 70 4.35 6.66 -15.25
CA ASN A 70 5.73 7.05 -15.58
C ASN A 70 6.79 6.48 -14.60
N LEU A 71 6.38 5.80 -13.53
CA LEU A 71 7.32 5.20 -12.60
C LEU A 71 7.91 3.93 -13.20
N ASP A 72 9.22 3.82 -13.16
CA ASP A 72 9.95 2.61 -13.58
C ASP A 72 10.90 2.17 -12.46
N HIS A 73 10.51 1.11 -11.76
CA HIS A 73 11.32 0.50 -10.71
C HIS A 73 11.06 -1.01 -10.65
N PRO A 74 12.10 -1.86 -10.51
CA PRO A 74 11.94 -3.33 -10.55
C PRO A 74 11.04 -3.89 -9.44
N ASN A 75 10.86 -3.16 -8.35
CA ASN A 75 10.01 -3.57 -7.22
C ASN A 75 8.66 -2.83 -7.17
N LEU A 76 8.28 -2.12 -8.23
CA LEU A 76 6.93 -1.56 -8.40
C LEU A 76 6.13 -2.35 -9.43
N VAL A 77 4.83 -2.47 -9.20
CA VAL A 77 3.92 -2.88 -10.25
C VAL A 77 3.76 -1.75 -11.25
N GLN A 78 3.92 -2.03 -12.53
CA GLN A 78 3.74 -1.03 -13.58
C GLN A 78 2.25 -0.76 -13.82
N VAL A 79 1.84 0.49 -13.73
CA VAL A 79 0.54 0.97 -14.19
C VAL A 79 0.61 1.14 -15.71
N THR A 80 -0.30 0.52 -16.44
CA THR A 80 -0.27 0.47 -17.91
C THR A 80 -1.39 1.25 -18.56
N ASP A 81 -2.48 1.49 -17.85
CA ASP A 81 -3.63 2.22 -18.36
C ASP A 81 -4.54 2.68 -17.20
N PHE A 82 -5.37 3.67 -17.46
CA PHE A 82 -6.48 4.06 -16.60
C PHE A 82 -7.63 4.58 -17.46
N PHE A 83 -8.87 4.33 -17.05
CA PHE A 83 -10.05 4.77 -17.78
C PHE A 83 -11.26 4.87 -16.86
N ILE A 84 -12.30 5.53 -17.37
CA ILE A 84 -13.60 5.67 -16.71
C ILE A 84 -14.63 4.95 -17.58
N GLU A 85 -15.49 4.14 -16.96
CA GLU A 85 -16.61 3.49 -17.62
C GLU A 85 -17.84 3.58 -16.71
N GLY A 86 -18.87 4.28 -17.16
CA GLY A 86 -20.00 4.65 -16.33
C GLY A 86 -19.57 5.63 -15.23
N ASP A 87 -19.89 5.29 -14.00
CA ASP A 87 -19.53 6.04 -12.78
C ASP A 87 -18.31 5.46 -12.03
N LYS A 88 -17.62 4.50 -12.67
CA LYS A 88 -16.50 3.78 -12.06
C LYS A 88 -15.18 4.14 -12.72
N HIS A 89 -14.14 4.15 -11.90
CA HIS A 89 -12.77 4.41 -12.29
C HIS A 89 -11.98 3.12 -12.24
N TYR A 90 -11.18 2.89 -13.27
CA TYR A 90 -10.39 1.68 -13.42
C TYR A 90 -8.92 2.01 -13.59
N LEU A 91 -8.07 1.34 -12.81
CA LEU A 91 -6.63 1.36 -12.97
C LEU A 91 -6.17 -0.02 -13.46
N VAL A 92 -5.43 -0.02 -14.56
CA VAL A 92 -4.87 -1.26 -15.13
C VAL A 92 -3.40 -1.34 -14.83
N MET A 93 -2.97 -2.47 -14.30
CA MET A 93 -1.58 -2.69 -13.92
C MET A 93 -1.11 -4.07 -14.38
N ALA A 94 0.20 -4.26 -14.45
CA ALA A 94 0.79 -5.56 -14.75
C ALA A 94 0.29 -6.60 -13.73
N TYR A 95 -0.14 -7.77 -14.23
CA TYR A 95 -0.47 -8.88 -13.34
C TYR A 95 0.80 -9.50 -12.78
N VAL A 96 0.90 -9.57 -11.47
CA VAL A 96 2.00 -10.20 -10.75
C VAL A 96 1.58 -11.60 -10.34
N GLN A 97 2.23 -12.62 -10.94
CA GLN A 97 2.01 -14.01 -10.58
C GLN A 97 2.85 -14.34 -9.33
N GLY A 98 2.19 -14.71 -8.25
CA GLY A 98 2.86 -15.00 -6.98
C GLY A 98 1.88 -15.00 -5.81
N GLN A 99 2.41 -14.79 -4.62
CA GLN A 99 1.65 -14.68 -3.38
C GLN A 99 2.02 -13.40 -2.64
N THR A 100 1.11 -12.88 -1.84
CA THR A 100 1.42 -11.74 -0.96
C THR A 100 2.37 -12.16 0.15
N LEU A 101 3.14 -11.20 0.69
CA LEU A 101 3.99 -11.45 1.87
C LEU A 101 3.16 -11.90 3.08
N GLN A 102 1.91 -11.47 3.15
CA GLN A 102 0.96 -11.94 4.16
C GLN A 102 0.60 -13.42 3.98
N GLU A 103 0.30 -13.85 2.76
CA GLU A 103 0.02 -15.25 2.45
C GLU A 103 1.25 -16.12 2.69
N LYS A 104 2.42 -15.63 2.32
CA LYS A 104 3.70 -16.30 2.56
C LYS A 104 3.98 -16.49 4.05
N LEU A 105 3.74 -15.48 4.88
CA LEU A 105 3.84 -15.59 6.34
C LEU A 105 2.84 -16.62 6.89
N ARG A 106 1.59 -16.58 6.44
CA ARG A 106 0.55 -17.54 6.86
C ARG A 106 0.93 -18.97 6.48
N ALA A 107 1.40 -19.18 5.25
CA ALA A 107 1.84 -20.50 4.78
C ALA A 107 3.06 -21.01 5.55
N HIS A 108 3.95 -20.11 5.97
CA HIS A 108 5.11 -20.48 6.82
C HIS A 108 4.69 -20.91 8.22
N GLY A 109 3.55 -20.44 8.73
CA GLY A 109 2.95 -20.85 10.00
C GLY A 109 3.61 -20.31 11.27
N LYS A 110 4.70 -19.54 11.13
CA LYS A 110 5.43 -18.87 12.23
C LYS A 110 6.09 -17.58 11.75
N PRO A 111 6.50 -16.67 12.65
CA PRO A 111 7.25 -15.46 12.28
C PRO A 111 8.50 -15.80 11.47
N PHE A 112 8.90 -14.88 10.58
CA PHE A 112 10.17 -15.02 9.85
C PHE A 112 11.35 -14.72 10.77
N THR A 113 12.47 -15.42 10.54
CA THR A 113 13.75 -14.98 11.07
C THR A 113 14.22 -13.72 10.32
N TRP A 114 15.21 -13.02 10.88
CA TRP A 114 15.81 -11.87 10.20
C TRP A 114 16.39 -12.26 8.82
N ASP A 115 17.08 -13.37 8.71
CA ASP A 115 17.67 -13.85 7.45
C ASP A 115 16.61 -14.14 6.39
N MET A 116 15.43 -14.58 6.80
CA MET A 116 14.30 -14.79 5.87
C MET A 116 13.67 -13.47 5.44
N LEU A 117 13.65 -12.43 6.30
CA LEU A 117 13.03 -11.14 6.02
C LEU A 117 13.96 -10.20 5.26
N LYS A 118 15.26 -10.20 5.55
CA LYS A 118 16.25 -9.28 4.97
C LYS A 118 16.17 -9.17 3.43
N PRO A 119 16.06 -10.27 2.66
CA PRO A 119 15.93 -10.22 1.20
C PRO A 119 14.70 -9.45 0.69
N TYR A 120 13.71 -9.22 1.54
CA TYR A 120 12.51 -8.41 1.23
C TYR A 120 12.60 -7.00 1.83
N ALA A 121 13.25 -6.83 2.97
CA ALA A 121 13.38 -5.54 3.63
C ALA A 121 14.20 -4.54 2.81
N GLU A 122 15.35 -4.96 2.28
CA GLU A 122 16.22 -4.10 1.45
C GLU A 122 15.50 -3.58 0.19
N PRO A 123 14.85 -4.42 -0.64
CA PRO A 123 14.07 -3.93 -1.80
C PRO A 123 12.89 -3.03 -1.40
N LEU A 124 12.29 -3.21 -0.21
CA LEU A 124 11.23 -2.32 0.27
C LEU A 124 11.78 -0.93 0.60
N VAL A 125 12.93 -0.84 1.26
CA VAL A 125 13.59 0.43 1.53
C VAL A 125 13.96 1.12 0.22
N ASP A 126 14.55 0.39 -0.72
CA ASP A 126 14.98 0.92 -2.02
C ASP A 126 13.82 1.49 -2.83
N VAL A 127 12.72 0.76 -2.97
CA VAL A 127 11.56 1.23 -3.73
C VAL A 127 10.85 2.41 -3.05
N LEU A 128 10.77 2.45 -1.72
CA LEU A 128 10.20 3.60 -1.01
C LEU A 128 11.11 4.82 -1.12
N HIS A 129 12.44 4.63 -1.06
CA HIS A 129 13.40 5.70 -1.32
C HIS A 129 13.23 6.28 -2.74
N TYR A 130 13.12 5.41 -3.75
CA TYR A 130 12.84 5.81 -5.12
C TYR A 130 11.56 6.66 -5.22
N LEU A 131 10.47 6.24 -4.59
CA LEU A 131 9.21 7.00 -4.60
C LEU A 131 9.35 8.37 -3.92
N HIS A 132 10.04 8.43 -2.78
CA HIS A 132 10.22 9.67 -2.02
C HIS A 132 11.15 10.68 -2.69
N THR A 133 12.01 10.24 -3.61
CA THR A 133 12.94 11.10 -4.38
C THR A 133 12.38 11.56 -5.71
N GLN A 134 11.14 11.20 -6.05
CA GLN A 134 10.47 11.76 -7.23
C GLN A 134 10.16 13.24 -7.05
N ASP A 135 9.93 13.97 -8.14
CA ASP A 135 9.50 15.36 -8.13
C ASP A 135 8.14 15.49 -8.85
N PRO A 136 7.06 15.75 -8.10
CA PRO A 136 6.96 15.82 -6.63
C PRO A 136 7.11 14.45 -5.94
N PRO A 137 7.51 14.42 -4.65
CA PRO A 137 7.62 13.19 -3.89
C PRO A 137 6.33 12.39 -3.85
N ILE A 138 6.43 11.08 -4.04
CA ILE A 138 5.29 10.15 -4.03
C ILE A 138 5.30 9.36 -2.73
N LEU A 139 4.15 9.33 -2.05
CA LEU A 139 3.94 8.55 -0.84
C LEU A 139 3.11 7.30 -1.17
N PHE A 140 3.54 6.16 -0.67
CA PHE A 140 2.83 4.88 -0.91
C PHE A 140 1.54 4.77 -0.08
N ARG A 141 1.56 5.24 1.18
CA ARG A 141 0.43 5.43 2.10
C ARG A 141 -0.29 4.18 2.62
N ASP A 142 -0.22 3.05 1.97
CA ASP A 142 -0.90 1.81 2.39
C ASP A 142 0.06 0.61 2.37
N LEU A 143 1.28 0.81 2.89
CA LEU A 143 2.24 -0.28 2.99
C LEU A 143 1.82 -1.26 4.08
N LYS A 144 1.61 -2.50 3.66
CA LYS A 144 1.27 -3.64 4.53
C LYS A 144 1.58 -4.94 3.80
N PRO A 145 1.70 -6.08 4.50
CA PRO A 145 2.09 -7.34 3.88
C PRO A 145 1.17 -7.83 2.75
N SER A 146 -0.12 -7.44 2.75
CA SER A 146 -1.05 -7.80 1.67
C SER A 146 -0.85 -6.99 0.39
N ASN A 147 -0.11 -5.87 0.45
CA ASN A 147 0.20 -5.01 -0.70
C ASN A 147 1.63 -5.24 -1.23
N ILE A 148 2.29 -6.31 -0.75
CA ILE A 148 3.61 -6.73 -1.16
C ILE A 148 3.50 -8.11 -1.78
N MET A 149 3.67 -8.21 -3.09
CA MET A 149 3.67 -9.48 -3.82
C MET A 149 5.09 -10.04 -3.90
N ILE A 150 5.20 -11.35 -3.77
CA ILE A 150 6.44 -12.10 -4.02
C ILE A 150 6.17 -13.00 -5.23
N GLU A 151 6.86 -12.70 -6.32
CA GLU A 151 6.83 -13.51 -7.54
C GLU A 151 7.40 -14.92 -7.30
N GLU A 152 7.10 -15.86 -8.18
CA GLU A 152 7.72 -17.21 -8.16
C GLU A 152 9.25 -17.15 -8.26
N SER A 153 9.79 -16.12 -8.91
CA SER A 153 11.23 -15.82 -8.98
C SER A 153 11.85 -15.40 -7.64
N GLY A 154 11.03 -15.12 -6.63
CA GLY A 154 11.44 -14.53 -5.35
C GLY A 154 11.50 -12.99 -5.36
N ARG A 155 11.28 -12.34 -6.52
CA ARG A 155 11.28 -10.87 -6.62
C ARG A 155 10.07 -10.29 -5.91
N LEU A 156 10.30 -9.21 -5.17
CA LEU A 156 9.26 -8.42 -4.52
C LEU A 156 8.68 -7.39 -5.50
N ARG A 157 7.36 -7.19 -5.42
CA ARG A 157 6.64 -6.09 -6.08
C ARG A 157 5.69 -5.43 -5.12
N LEU A 158 5.79 -4.11 -4.98
CA LEU A 158 4.72 -3.31 -4.36
C LEU A 158 3.55 -3.22 -5.34
N ILE A 159 2.39 -3.60 -4.83
CA ILE A 159 1.10 -3.48 -5.54
C ILE A 159 0.21 -2.50 -4.76
N ASP A 160 -0.80 -1.96 -5.40
CA ASP A 160 -1.86 -1.20 -4.75
C ASP A 160 -1.43 0.14 -4.11
N PHE A 161 -1.03 1.09 -4.96
CA PHE A 161 -0.88 2.49 -4.55
C PHE A 161 -2.19 3.02 -3.96
N GLY A 162 -2.11 3.73 -2.84
CA GLY A 162 -3.26 4.34 -2.17
C GLY A 162 -3.94 5.48 -2.92
N ILE A 163 -4.06 5.41 -4.26
CA ILE A 163 -4.62 6.45 -5.15
C ILE A 163 -6.03 6.87 -4.70
N ALA A 164 -6.86 5.91 -4.32
CA ALA A 164 -8.21 6.20 -3.86
C ALA A 164 -8.25 7.08 -2.61
N ARG A 165 -7.19 7.08 -1.79
CA ARG A 165 -7.07 7.96 -0.61
C ARG A 165 -6.64 9.37 -0.99
N THR A 166 -5.82 9.52 -2.02
CA THR A 166 -5.36 10.83 -2.48
C THR A 166 -6.46 11.59 -3.23
N ALA A 167 -7.26 10.90 -4.04
CA ALA A 167 -8.42 11.47 -4.71
C ALA A 167 -9.45 12.02 -3.73
N GLN A 168 -9.51 11.47 -2.49
CA GLN A 168 -10.40 11.93 -1.43
C GLN A 168 -9.77 13.01 -0.53
N ALA A 169 -8.46 13.18 -0.52
CA ALA A 169 -7.72 14.11 0.34
C ALA A 169 -7.49 15.51 -0.27
N GLY A 170 -8.15 15.86 -1.38
CA GLY A 170 -8.12 17.20 -1.95
C GLY A 170 -8.77 18.23 -1.01
N ASP A 171 -7.97 19.17 -0.54
CA ASP A 171 -8.30 20.41 0.17
C ASP A 171 -9.51 20.45 1.15
N LYS A 172 -9.19 20.55 2.43
CA LYS A 172 -10.00 21.11 3.54
C LYS A 172 -11.36 20.49 3.91
N THR A 173 -11.85 19.45 3.24
CA THR A 173 -13.18 18.88 3.54
C THR A 173 -13.16 17.40 3.95
N SER A 174 -12.03 16.85 4.32
CA SER A 174 -11.92 15.40 4.63
C SER A 174 -12.34 15.02 6.05
N THR A 175 -13.49 15.52 6.50
CA THR A 175 -14.16 15.03 7.72
C THR A 175 -14.69 13.60 7.52
N PHE A 176 -14.74 13.10 6.26
CA PHE A 176 -15.28 11.77 5.92
C PHE A 176 -14.26 10.63 6.01
N LEU A 177 -12.97 10.91 6.22
CA LEU A 177 -11.92 9.89 6.23
C LEU A 177 -11.38 9.56 7.61
N GLN A 178 -12.06 9.96 8.65
CA GLN A 178 -11.77 9.48 10.00
C GLN A 178 -11.99 7.97 10.06
N GLY A 179 -10.91 7.21 10.13
CA GLY A 179 -10.93 5.77 10.34
C GLY A 179 -10.58 4.87 9.13
N THR A 180 -10.05 5.40 8.02
CA THR A 180 -9.68 4.58 6.84
C THR A 180 -8.26 4.00 6.90
N GLY A 181 -7.52 4.20 7.97
CA GLY A 181 -6.22 3.56 8.19
C GLY A 181 -6.35 2.04 8.31
N THR A 182 -5.34 1.29 7.84
CA THR A 182 -5.23 -0.13 8.16
C THR A 182 -4.71 -0.24 9.58
N SER A 183 -5.56 -0.72 10.50
CA SER A 183 -5.23 -0.78 11.95
C SER A 183 -3.88 -1.46 12.18
N GLY A 184 -3.02 -0.80 12.97
CA GLY A 184 -1.66 -1.20 13.29
C GLY A 184 -0.61 -0.86 12.24
N PHE A 185 -0.97 -0.63 10.97
CA PHE A 185 -0.04 -0.28 9.89
C PHE A 185 -0.05 1.20 9.53
N SER A 186 -1.12 1.93 9.87
CA SER A 186 -1.25 3.35 9.59
C SER A 186 -0.82 4.20 10.78
N PRO A 187 0.00 5.25 10.56
CA PRO A 187 0.38 6.19 11.61
C PRO A 187 -0.77 7.13 11.96
N ILE A 188 -0.64 7.83 13.11
CA ILE A 188 -1.70 8.68 13.66
C ILE A 188 -2.13 9.81 12.72
N GLU A 189 -1.22 10.38 11.96
CA GLU A 189 -1.51 11.46 11.01
C GLU A 189 -2.42 11.03 9.85
N GLN A 190 -2.58 9.72 9.62
CA GLN A 190 -3.53 9.20 8.63
C GLN A 190 -4.97 9.08 9.15
N TYR A 191 -5.19 9.24 10.46
CA TYR A 191 -6.51 9.15 11.11
C TYR A 191 -7.16 10.51 11.36
N GLY A 192 -6.40 11.60 11.32
CA GLY A 192 -6.91 12.93 11.63
C GLY A 192 -6.43 13.99 10.66
N GLY A 193 -7.35 14.73 10.05
CA GLY A 193 -7.13 15.68 8.96
C GLY A 193 -6.35 16.97 9.29
N ALA A 194 -5.64 17.07 10.42
CA ALA A 194 -4.92 18.28 10.82
C ALA A 194 -3.41 18.23 10.52
N GLN A 195 -2.83 17.06 10.31
CA GLN A 195 -1.39 16.92 10.02
C GLN A 195 -1.19 16.43 8.59
N SER A 196 -0.27 17.07 7.86
CA SER A 196 0.14 16.63 6.53
C SER A 196 0.91 15.33 6.64
N THR A 197 0.58 14.35 5.81
CA THR A 197 1.38 13.12 5.63
C THR A 197 2.65 13.45 4.84
N ASP A 198 3.80 12.91 5.25
CA ASP A 198 5.05 12.98 4.53
C ASP A 198 5.72 11.59 4.47
N GLN A 199 6.95 11.52 3.96
CA GLN A 199 7.70 10.26 3.82
C GLN A 199 7.82 9.44 5.12
N ARG A 200 7.71 10.10 6.30
CA ARG A 200 7.76 9.44 7.60
C ARG A 200 6.50 8.62 7.90
N SER A 201 5.41 8.86 7.15
CA SER A 201 4.22 8.00 7.22
C SER A 201 4.49 6.62 6.59
N ASP A 202 5.23 6.56 5.49
CA ASP A 202 5.65 5.29 4.87
C ASP A 202 6.71 4.58 5.71
N ILE A 203 7.58 5.32 6.41
CA ILE A 203 8.55 4.75 7.38
C ILE A 203 7.82 4.04 8.51
N TYR A 204 6.77 4.65 9.07
CA TYR A 204 5.95 3.97 10.07
C TYR A 204 5.32 2.70 9.53
N ALA A 205 4.72 2.75 8.34
CA ALA A 205 4.07 1.61 7.71
C ALA A 205 5.07 0.48 7.37
N LEU A 206 6.30 0.83 6.96
CA LEU A 206 7.40 -0.13 6.78
C LEU A 206 7.78 -0.76 8.12
N GLY A 207 8.03 0.04 9.15
CA GLY A 207 8.31 -0.45 10.50
C GLY A 207 7.24 -1.42 11.00
N ALA A 208 5.95 -1.08 10.82
CA ALA A 208 4.83 -1.93 11.19
C ALA A 208 4.78 -3.24 10.39
N THR A 209 5.08 -3.17 9.11
CA THR A 209 5.16 -4.33 8.22
C THR A 209 6.26 -5.30 8.66
N LEU A 210 7.48 -4.79 8.85
CA LEU A 210 8.62 -5.60 9.29
C LEU A 210 8.40 -6.16 10.70
N TYR A 211 7.86 -5.34 11.62
CA TYR A 211 7.50 -5.79 12.96
C TYR A 211 6.54 -6.99 12.91
N TYR A 212 5.46 -6.89 12.12
CA TYR A 212 4.48 -7.95 11.99
C TYR A 212 5.08 -9.23 11.41
N ILE A 213 5.91 -9.15 10.38
CA ILE A 213 6.54 -10.32 9.76
C ILE A 213 7.51 -11.02 10.74
N LEU A 214 8.26 -10.24 11.52
CA LEU A 214 9.23 -10.77 12.50
C LEU A 214 8.58 -11.31 13.77
N THR A 215 7.45 -10.76 14.19
CA THR A 215 6.85 -11.14 15.49
C THR A 215 5.56 -11.95 15.35
N GLY A 216 4.96 -11.99 14.16
CA GLY A 216 3.63 -12.56 13.94
C GLY A 216 2.49 -11.75 14.59
N LYS A 217 2.81 -10.61 15.22
CA LYS A 217 1.84 -9.75 15.90
C LYS A 217 1.76 -8.39 15.23
N ILE A 218 0.55 -7.97 14.89
CA ILE A 218 0.32 -6.59 14.42
C ILE A 218 0.65 -5.63 15.58
N PRO A 219 1.45 -4.57 15.35
CA PRO A 219 1.71 -3.59 16.39
C PRO A 219 0.40 -2.94 16.85
N PRO A 220 0.30 -2.51 18.10
CA PRO A 220 -0.89 -1.83 18.59
C PRO A 220 -1.18 -0.59 17.74
N ASP A 221 -2.45 -0.40 17.38
CA ASP A 221 -2.92 0.74 16.59
C ASP A 221 -2.47 2.08 17.19
N ALA A 222 -2.07 3.03 16.34
CA ALA A 222 -1.53 4.31 16.80
C ALA A 222 -2.53 5.10 17.67
N VAL A 223 -3.82 5.04 17.35
CA VAL A 223 -4.88 5.67 18.15
C VAL A 223 -4.99 4.98 19.53
N ALA A 224 -4.96 3.65 19.56
CA ALA A 224 -5.02 2.89 20.80
C ALA A 224 -3.77 3.10 21.69
N ARG A 225 -2.59 3.30 21.07
CA ARG A 225 -1.36 3.64 21.81
C ARG A 225 -1.46 4.98 22.52
N ILE A 226 -2.13 5.97 21.93
CA ILE A 226 -2.34 7.29 22.54
C ILE A 226 -3.50 7.27 23.54
N SER A 227 -4.67 6.78 23.11
CA SER A 227 -5.91 6.89 23.88
C SER A 227 -6.00 5.91 25.05
N GLN A 228 -5.38 4.73 24.91
CA GLN A 228 -5.44 3.63 25.89
C GLN A 228 -4.07 3.35 26.54
N ASN A 229 -3.06 4.15 26.25
CA ASN A 229 -1.67 3.97 26.72
C ASN A 229 -1.13 2.55 26.42
N LYS A 230 -1.50 1.98 25.26
CA LYS A 230 -1.11 0.62 24.87
C LYS A 230 0.33 0.63 24.38
N ALA A 231 1.24 0.08 25.17
CA ALA A 231 2.66 0.06 24.85
C ALA A 231 2.98 -0.81 23.62
N LEU A 232 3.97 -0.38 22.84
CA LEU A 232 4.62 -1.22 21.83
C LEU A 232 5.59 -2.16 22.53
N VAL A 233 5.44 -3.45 22.31
CA VAL A 233 6.40 -4.45 22.81
C VAL A 233 7.60 -4.47 21.86
N PRO A 234 8.85 -4.31 22.32
CA PRO A 234 10.03 -4.45 21.47
C PRO A 234 10.07 -5.81 20.76
N PRO A 235 10.45 -5.87 19.49
CA PRO A 235 10.49 -7.12 18.72
C PRO A 235 11.31 -8.23 19.39
N SER A 236 12.44 -7.91 20.02
CA SER A 236 13.32 -8.88 20.69
C SER A 236 12.67 -9.57 21.89
N GLN A 237 11.68 -8.94 22.53
CA GLN A 237 10.89 -9.62 23.58
C GLN A 237 9.95 -10.69 23.03
N LEU A 238 9.64 -10.65 21.75
CA LEU A 238 8.78 -11.61 21.05
C LEU A 238 9.60 -12.61 20.23
N GLN A 239 10.79 -12.21 19.81
CA GLN A 239 11.75 -13.01 19.04
C GLN A 239 13.18 -12.70 19.49
N PRO A 240 13.70 -13.41 20.48
CA PRO A 240 15.01 -13.12 21.10
C PRO A 240 16.22 -13.21 20.16
N ASP A 241 16.12 -13.95 19.06
CA ASP A 241 17.21 -14.19 18.10
C ASP A 241 17.38 -13.08 17.06
N LEU A 242 16.75 -11.90 17.26
CA LEU A 242 16.92 -10.78 16.36
C LEU A 242 18.33 -10.16 16.49
N PRO A 243 18.93 -9.72 15.37
CA PRO A 243 20.21 -9.03 15.40
C PRO A 243 20.14 -7.74 16.24
N PRO A 244 21.27 -7.36 16.88
CA PRO A 244 21.38 -6.07 17.55
C PRO A 244 20.99 -4.90 16.61
N GLY A 245 20.27 -3.91 17.16
CA GLY A 245 19.83 -2.72 16.43
C GLY A 245 18.50 -2.86 15.71
N VAL A 246 17.95 -4.06 15.49
CA VAL A 246 16.62 -4.24 14.88
C VAL A 246 15.53 -3.65 15.78
N ASP A 247 15.62 -3.79 17.08
CA ASP A 247 14.70 -3.17 18.03
C ASP A 247 14.71 -1.65 17.90
N ASP A 248 15.89 -1.03 17.95
CA ASP A 248 16.04 0.42 17.86
C ASP A 248 15.49 0.96 16.53
N LEU A 249 15.80 0.24 15.44
CA LEU A 249 15.30 0.57 14.10
C LEU A 249 13.77 0.59 14.06
N LEU A 250 13.14 -0.49 14.50
CA LEU A 250 11.68 -0.66 14.39
C LEU A 250 10.92 0.16 15.44
N VAL A 251 11.43 0.27 16.66
CA VAL A 251 10.82 1.11 17.71
C VAL A 251 10.86 2.58 17.29
N LYS A 252 11.97 3.05 16.72
CA LYS A 252 12.09 4.41 16.17
C LYS A 252 11.12 4.63 15.00
N ALA A 253 11.05 3.72 14.03
CA ALA A 253 10.13 3.81 12.90
C ALA A 253 8.66 3.87 13.35
N LEU A 254 8.32 3.15 14.41
CA LEU A 254 6.98 3.11 15.01
C LEU A 254 6.74 4.25 16.03
N GLY A 255 7.56 5.28 16.05
CA GLY A 255 7.35 6.51 16.82
C GLY A 255 5.96 7.10 16.51
N LEU A 256 5.24 7.54 17.57
CA LEU A 256 3.87 8.05 17.38
C LEU A 256 3.86 9.38 16.64
N ARG A 257 4.82 10.28 16.94
CA ARG A 257 4.96 11.56 16.26
C ARG A 257 5.97 11.46 15.12
N GLN A 258 5.72 12.12 14.01
CA GLN A 258 6.64 12.14 12.85
C GLN A 258 8.09 12.52 13.22
N PRO A 259 8.37 13.53 14.09
CA PRO A 259 9.74 13.86 14.48
C PRO A 259 10.48 12.76 15.26
N ASP A 260 9.76 11.80 15.84
CA ASP A 260 10.36 10.71 16.61
C ASP A 260 10.88 9.57 15.71
N ARG A 261 10.60 9.61 14.39
CA ARG A 261 10.97 8.59 13.40
C ARG A 261 12.25 8.97 12.65
N GLN A 262 12.75 8.05 11.82
CA GLN A 262 13.75 8.39 10.81
C GLN A 262 13.20 9.47 9.86
N ASN A 263 14.05 10.39 9.40
CA ASN A 263 13.63 11.48 8.54
C ASN A 263 13.49 11.07 7.06
N SER A 264 14.15 9.98 6.66
CA SER A 264 14.13 9.49 5.28
C SER A 264 14.37 7.98 5.25
N MET A 265 14.11 7.35 4.09
CA MET A 265 14.46 5.95 3.85
C MET A 265 15.98 5.73 3.83
N ALA A 266 16.77 6.76 3.52
CA ALA A 266 18.23 6.68 3.61
C ALA A 266 18.74 6.64 5.06
N GLU A 267 17.98 7.19 6.00
CA GLU A 267 18.29 7.09 7.44
C GLU A 267 17.80 5.76 8.03
N PHE A 268 16.70 5.18 7.50
CA PHE A 268 16.17 3.88 7.89
C PHE A 268 17.13 2.77 7.51
#